data_79847b491bf2b71c9106f0cfc11f95b3
#
_entry.id   79847b491bf2b71c9106f0cfc11f95b3
#
_cell.length_a   1.000
_cell.length_b   1.000
_cell.length_c   1.000
_cell.angle_alpha   90.00
_cell.angle_beta   90.00
_cell.angle_gamma   90.00
#
_symmetry.space_group_name_H-M   'P 1'
#
loop_
_entity.id
_entity.type
_entity.pdbx_description
1 polymer ?
#
loop_
_entity_poly.entity_id
_entity_poly.type
_entity_poly.pdbx_seq_one_letter_code
_entity_poly.pdbx_strand_id
1 'polypeptide(L)'
;MPPLLQIDFPFTGPFGEEVHQTMQPLAESIIEEPGLIWKIWTESAATQEAGGVYLFSDATAAQNYLEMHSVRLTAGGVTGIRAKLFSVNNPLSLICKGPIQ
;
A
#
# COMPACT_ATOMS: atom_id res chain seq x y z
N MET A 1 1.26 17.06 8.22
CA MET A 1 1.75 15.68 8.37
C MET A 1 1.06 14.80 7.35
N PRO A 2 1.81 14.16 6.46
CA PRO A 2 1.19 13.34 5.43
C PRO A 2 0.59 12.07 6.03
N PRO A 3 -0.47 11.54 5.44
CA PRO A 3 -1.05 10.28 5.87
C PRO A 3 -0.28 9.08 5.31
N LEU A 4 -0.15 8.06 6.14
CA LEU A 4 0.42 6.77 5.77
C LEU A 4 -0.71 5.74 5.79
N LEU A 5 -0.93 5.07 4.67
CA LEU A 5 -1.94 4.02 4.56
C LEU A 5 -1.25 2.67 4.56
N GLN A 6 -1.66 1.78 5.45
CA GLN A 6 -1.17 0.42 5.49
C GLN A 6 -2.31 -0.53 5.17
N ILE A 7 -2.10 -1.38 4.17
CA ILE A 7 -3.09 -2.38 3.76
C ILE A 7 -2.38 -3.74 3.76
N ASP A 8 -3.01 -4.74 4.34
CA ASP A 8 -2.57 -6.12 4.19
C ASP A 8 -3.76 -7.07 4.16
N PHE A 9 -3.53 -8.27 3.64
CA PHE A 9 -4.57 -9.28 3.48
C PHE A 9 -3.92 -10.65 3.34
N PRO A 10 -4.68 -11.73 3.65
CA PRO A 10 -4.20 -13.09 3.41
C PRO A 10 -3.91 -13.31 1.93
N PHE A 11 -2.80 -13.95 1.62
CA PHE A 11 -2.37 -14.20 0.25
C PHE A 11 -1.50 -15.44 0.21
N THR A 12 -1.84 -16.36 -0.68
CA THR A 12 -1.15 -17.67 -0.76
C THR A 12 -0.02 -17.70 -1.78
N GLY A 13 0.28 -16.59 -2.40
CA GLY A 13 1.31 -16.50 -3.42
C GLY A 13 0.75 -16.37 -4.82
N PRO A 14 1.61 -16.27 -5.85
CA PRO A 14 3.07 -16.37 -5.76
C PRO A 14 3.70 -15.15 -5.08
N PHE A 15 4.94 -15.32 -4.63
CA PHE A 15 5.71 -14.26 -3.96
C PHE A 15 7.01 -13.98 -4.72
N GLY A 16 7.61 -12.82 -4.43
CA GLY A 16 8.92 -12.46 -4.97
C GLY A 16 8.91 -12.28 -6.48
N GLU A 17 9.91 -12.82 -7.14
CA GLU A 17 10.06 -12.66 -8.58
C GLU A 17 8.89 -13.24 -9.39
N GLU A 18 8.25 -14.28 -8.87
CA GLU A 18 7.14 -14.90 -9.58
C GLU A 18 5.94 -13.95 -9.74
N VAL A 19 5.74 -13.04 -8.80
CA VAL A 19 4.64 -12.09 -8.84
C VAL A 19 5.02 -10.80 -9.55
N HIS A 20 6.32 -10.55 -9.71
CA HIS A 20 6.83 -9.28 -10.24
C HIS A 20 6.19 -8.91 -11.59
N GLN A 21 6.30 -9.78 -12.57
CA GLN A 21 5.79 -9.49 -13.92
C GLN A 21 4.26 -9.37 -13.95
N THR A 22 3.58 -10.20 -13.18
CA THR A 22 2.12 -10.18 -13.10
C THR A 22 1.60 -8.88 -12.51
N MET A 23 2.29 -8.34 -11.50
CA MET A 23 1.87 -7.14 -10.79
C MET A 23 2.43 -5.84 -11.36
N GLN A 24 3.37 -5.91 -12.30
CA GLN A 24 3.96 -4.70 -12.86
C GLN A 24 2.93 -3.74 -13.47
N PRO A 25 1.94 -4.20 -14.27
CA PRO A 25 0.92 -3.29 -14.79
C PRO A 25 0.12 -2.61 -13.67
N LEU A 26 -0.17 -3.33 -12.59
CA LEU A 26 -0.85 -2.75 -11.44
C LEU A 26 0.02 -1.69 -10.75
N ALA A 27 1.31 -1.97 -10.59
CA ALA A 27 2.23 -1.02 -10.00
C ALA A 27 2.31 0.27 -10.83
N GLU A 28 2.36 0.16 -12.14
CA GLU A 28 2.35 1.32 -13.04
C GLU A 28 1.06 2.11 -12.94
N SER A 29 -0.08 1.44 -12.74
CA SER A 29 -1.36 2.10 -12.51
C SER A 29 -1.38 2.83 -11.14
N ILE A 30 -0.83 2.21 -10.11
CA ILE A 30 -0.83 2.79 -8.77
C ILE A 30 -0.03 4.08 -8.71
N ILE A 31 1.10 4.17 -9.42
CA ILE A 31 1.94 5.37 -9.40
C ILE A 31 1.20 6.59 -9.98
N GLU A 32 0.17 6.37 -10.78
CA GLU A 32 -0.63 7.45 -11.36
C GLU A 32 -1.78 7.89 -10.45
N GLU A 33 -1.98 7.27 -9.30
CA GLU A 33 -3.07 7.63 -8.41
C GLU A 33 -2.88 9.02 -7.81
N PRO A 34 -3.96 9.84 -7.77
CA PRO A 34 -3.86 11.20 -7.25
C PRO A 34 -3.34 11.23 -5.81
N GLY A 35 -2.35 12.06 -5.59
CA GLY A 35 -1.79 12.28 -4.25
C GLY A 35 -0.81 11.22 -3.77
N LEU A 36 -0.58 10.17 -4.53
CA LEU A 36 0.41 9.16 -4.11
C LEU A 36 1.82 9.73 -4.19
N ILE A 37 2.56 9.64 -3.09
CA ILE A 37 3.96 10.03 -3.06
C ILE A 37 4.84 8.83 -3.34
N TRP A 38 4.61 7.72 -2.64
CA TRP A 38 5.26 6.44 -2.92
C TRP A 38 4.49 5.28 -2.31
N LYS A 39 4.79 4.09 -2.80
CA LYS A 39 4.29 2.83 -2.24
C LYS A 39 5.44 1.87 -2.05
N ILE A 40 5.43 1.16 -0.92
CA ILE A 40 6.27 0.00 -0.69
C ILE A 40 5.37 -1.22 -0.70
N TRP A 41 5.66 -2.19 -1.54
CA TRP A 41 4.95 -3.47 -1.59
C TRP A 41 5.46 -4.35 -0.47
N THR A 42 4.54 -4.99 0.24
CA THR A 42 4.91 -5.90 1.33
C THR A 42 4.41 -7.30 1.04
N GLU A 43 5.17 -8.30 1.48
CA GLU A 43 4.75 -9.69 1.38
C GLU A 43 5.44 -10.51 2.45
N SER A 44 4.79 -11.60 2.86
CA SER A 44 5.36 -12.55 3.80
C SER A 44 4.91 -13.96 3.40
N ALA A 45 5.82 -14.75 2.86
CA ALA A 45 5.54 -16.14 2.55
C ALA A 45 5.31 -16.95 3.82
N ALA A 46 6.01 -16.60 4.91
CA ALA A 46 5.90 -17.31 6.18
C ALA A 46 4.50 -17.20 6.79
N THR A 47 3.89 -16.00 6.73
CA THR A 47 2.55 -15.77 7.28
C THR A 47 1.48 -15.78 6.20
N GLN A 48 1.86 -15.92 4.95
CA GLN A 48 0.96 -15.89 3.79
C GLN A 48 0.11 -14.63 3.75
N GLU A 49 0.80 -13.50 3.71
CA GLU A 49 0.19 -12.18 3.64
C GLU A 49 0.87 -11.34 2.57
N ALA A 50 0.12 -10.41 2.01
CA ALA A 50 0.64 -9.41 1.09
C ALA A 50 -0.07 -8.09 1.33
N GLY A 51 0.48 -7.01 0.78
CA GLY A 51 -0.13 -5.70 0.92
C GLY A 51 0.81 -4.59 0.50
N GLY A 52 0.69 -3.46 1.16
CA GLY A 52 1.53 -2.32 0.88
C GLY A 52 1.46 -1.25 1.95
N VAL A 53 2.47 -0.40 1.92
CA VAL A 53 2.53 0.81 2.73
C VAL A 53 2.60 1.97 1.75
N TYR A 54 1.70 2.94 1.92
CA TYR A 54 1.54 4.04 0.97
C TYR A 54 1.67 5.37 1.68
N LEU A 55 2.41 6.29 1.08
CA LEU A 55 2.45 7.67 1.56
C LEU A 55 1.67 8.54 0.58
N PHE A 56 0.69 9.30 1.09
CA PHE A 56 -0.13 10.21 0.30
C PHE A 56 0.09 11.66 0.72
N SER A 57 -0.21 12.59 -0.17
CA SER A 57 -0.05 14.01 0.11
C SER A 57 -1.11 14.54 1.07
N ASP A 58 -2.32 13.94 1.08
CA ASP A 58 -3.40 14.35 1.97
C ASP A 58 -4.32 13.16 2.28
N ALA A 59 -5.12 13.33 3.34
CA ALA A 59 -6.00 12.27 3.83
C ALA A 59 -7.12 11.92 2.85
N THR A 60 -7.61 12.90 2.10
CA THR A 60 -8.67 12.67 1.12
C THR A 60 -8.18 11.75 0.01
N ALA A 61 -6.99 12.00 -0.50
CA ALA A 61 -6.39 11.13 -1.53
C ALA A 61 -6.21 9.71 -1.01
N ALA A 62 -5.71 9.55 0.22
CA ALA A 62 -5.53 8.24 0.83
C ALA A 62 -6.86 7.51 1.00
N GLN A 63 -7.89 8.19 1.48
CA GLN A 63 -9.20 7.60 1.69
C GLN A 63 -9.86 7.18 0.37
N ASN A 64 -9.77 8.03 -0.65
CA ASN A 64 -10.31 7.72 -1.97
C ASN A 64 -9.61 6.50 -2.58
N TYR A 65 -8.29 6.42 -2.43
CA TYR A 65 -7.55 5.27 -2.91
C TYR A 65 -7.97 4.00 -2.17
N LEU A 66 -8.10 4.07 -0.84
CA LEU A 66 -8.49 2.92 -0.03
C LEU A 66 -9.85 2.37 -0.49
N GLU A 67 -10.81 3.23 -0.71
CA GLU A 67 -12.16 2.82 -1.15
C GLU A 67 -12.10 2.12 -2.52
N MET A 68 -11.43 2.73 -3.48
CA MET A 68 -11.30 2.18 -4.82
C MET A 68 -10.52 0.87 -4.83
N HIS A 69 -9.39 0.84 -4.14
CA HIS A 69 -8.50 -0.32 -4.14
C HIS A 69 -9.13 -1.51 -3.42
N SER A 70 -9.88 -1.27 -2.34
CA SER A 70 -10.59 -2.33 -1.63
C SER A 70 -11.61 -3.01 -2.54
N VAL A 71 -12.34 -2.24 -3.34
CA VAL A 71 -13.27 -2.80 -4.32
C VAL A 71 -12.51 -3.63 -5.36
N ARG A 72 -11.40 -3.11 -5.86
CA ARG A 72 -10.57 -3.79 -6.86
C ARG A 72 -10.01 -5.12 -6.33
N LEU A 73 -9.51 -5.13 -5.09
CA LEU A 73 -8.98 -6.34 -4.46
C LEU A 73 -10.10 -7.37 -4.24
N THR A 74 -11.25 -6.93 -3.76
CA THR A 74 -12.39 -7.81 -3.53
C THR A 74 -12.88 -8.44 -4.84
N ALA A 75 -12.93 -7.66 -5.90
CA ALA A 75 -13.30 -8.15 -7.24
C ALA A 75 -12.30 -9.20 -7.74
N GLY A 76 -11.04 -9.11 -7.33
CA GLY A 76 -10.00 -10.09 -7.66
C GLY A 76 -9.97 -11.31 -6.75
N GLY A 77 -10.92 -11.43 -5.81
CA GLY A 77 -11.02 -12.59 -4.92
C GLY A 77 -10.33 -12.43 -3.57
N VAL A 78 -9.79 -11.25 -3.26
CA VAL A 78 -9.14 -11.01 -1.97
C VAL A 78 -10.18 -10.85 -0.87
N THR A 79 -9.95 -11.52 0.26
CA THR A 79 -10.78 -11.42 1.46
C THR A 79 -9.91 -11.05 2.66
N GLY A 80 -10.54 -10.61 3.76
CA GLY A 80 -9.80 -10.33 4.99
C GLY A 80 -8.89 -9.11 4.90
N ILE A 81 -9.27 -8.12 4.11
CA ILE A 81 -8.48 -6.89 3.96
C ILE A 81 -8.44 -6.13 5.28
N ARG A 82 -7.23 -5.80 5.73
CA ARG A 82 -7.00 -4.95 6.90
C ARG A 82 -6.35 -3.66 6.42
N ALA A 83 -6.89 -2.53 6.84
CA ALA A 83 -6.37 -1.23 6.46
C ALA A 83 -6.35 -0.29 7.65
N LYS A 84 -5.27 0.48 7.76
CA LYS A 84 -5.13 1.49 8.80
C LYS A 84 -4.53 2.75 8.19
N LEU A 85 -5.06 3.89 8.62
CA LEU A 85 -4.58 5.18 8.20
C LEU A 85 -3.90 5.85 9.39
N PHE A 86 -2.65 6.28 9.19
CA PHE A 86 -1.85 6.94 10.22
C PHE A 86 -1.46 8.34 9.79
N SER A 87 -1.20 9.21 10.76
CA SER A 87 -0.51 10.46 10.50
C SER A 87 0.96 10.26 10.77
N VAL A 88 1.81 10.67 9.84
CA VAL A 88 3.26 10.56 10.01
C VAL A 88 3.74 11.64 10.98
N ASN A 89 4.53 11.23 11.97
CA ASN A 89 5.24 12.17 12.83
C ASN A 89 6.51 12.58 12.10
N ASN A 90 6.47 13.74 11.44
CA ASN A 90 7.57 14.18 10.59
C ASN A 90 8.90 14.37 11.34
N PRO A 91 8.94 15.12 12.47
CA PRO A 91 10.22 15.35 13.15
C PRO A 91 10.90 14.05 13.59
N LEU A 92 10.17 13.13 14.19
CA LEU A 92 10.75 11.86 14.63
C LEU A 92 11.14 10.97 13.47
N SER A 93 10.29 10.93 12.45
CA SER A 93 10.56 10.10 11.27
C SER A 93 11.81 10.57 10.52
N LEU A 94 12.02 11.88 10.42
CA LEU A 94 13.21 12.44 9.78
C LEU A 94 14.49 12.09 10.52
N ILE A 95 14.46 12.07 11.86
CA ILE A 95 15.59 11.63 12.69
C ILE A 95 15.99 10.20 12.31
N CYS A 96 14.99 9.36 12.06
CA CYS A 96 15.20 7.96 11.71
C CYS A 96 15.33 7.72 10.20
N LYS A 97 15.52 8.79 9.42
CA LYS A 97 15.72 8.72 7.95
C LYS A 97 14.50 8.24 7.18
N GLY A 98 13.30 8.48 7.70
CA GLY A 98 12.08 8.17 6.98
C GLY A 98 11.96 8.99 5.69
N PRO A 99 11.51 8.39 4.57
CA PRO A 99 11.46 9.09 3.28
C PRO A 99 10.21 9.97 3.15
N ILE A 100 10.09 10.96 4.01
CA ILE A 100 8.89 11.82 4.13
C ILE A 100 9.26 13.30 4.00
N GLN A 101 9.68 13.72 2.90
CA GLN A 101 10.10 15.10 2.71
C GLN A 101 8.98 16.05 2.40
#